data_d236a5dcb74bde350ce24f5bc14754da
#
_entry.id   d236a5dcb74bde350ce24f5bc14754da
#
_cell.length_a   1.000
_cell.length_b   1.000
_cell.length_c   1.000
_cell.angle_alpha   90.00
_cell.angle_beta   90.00
_cell.angle_gamma   90.00
#
_symmetry.space_group_name_H-M   'P 1'
#
loop_
_entity.id
_entity.type
_entity.pdbx_description
1 polymer ?
#
loop_
_entity_poly.entity_id
_entity_poly.type
_entity_poly.pdbx_seq_one_letter_code
_entity_poly.pdbx_strand_id
1 'polypeptide(L)'
;MQRLKALGCKLSVATSKPEHTAIKIMEHFDIAKYFDHICGSLPDESRSKKTDVIEYAIKLNGISDRSKLLMVGDRKFDVEGAHQSGLKCAGVLFGYGSREEFEAAGADYIVENPEDLEKLL
;
A
#
# COMPACT_ATOMS: atom_id res chain seq x y z
N MET A 1 -2.66 10.75 -6.74
CA MET A 1 -2.20 11.01 -5.37
C MET A 1 -2.58 12.38 -4.84
N GLN A 2 -2.45 13.43 -5.63
CA GLN A 2 -2.91 14.76 -5.22
C GLN A 2 -4.40 14.77 -4.87
N ARG A 3 -5.22 14.08 -5.67
CA ARG A 3 -6.67 14.02 -5.44
C ARG A 3 -7.02 13.30 -4.14
N LEU A 4 -6.33 12.20 -3.85
CA LEU A 4 -6.56 11.47 -2.61
C LEU A 4 -6.21 12.32 -1.39
N LYS A 5 -5.11 13.08 -1.45
CA LYS A 5 -4.76 14.01 -0.37
C LYS A 5 -5.81 15.12 -0.24
N ALA A 6 -6.30 15.63 -1.36
CA ALA A 6 -7.35 16.66 -1.36
C ALA A 6 -8.66 16.15 -0.72
N LEU A 7 -8.92 14.85 -0.80
CA LEU A 7 -10.08 14.22 -0.16
C LEU A 7 -9.87 13.92 1.33
N GLY A 8 -8.71 14.30 1.86
CA GLY A 8 -8.40 14.11 3.28
C GLY A 8 -7.78 12.76 3.62
N CYS A 9 -7.38 11.98 2.62
CA CYS A 9 -6.75 10.69 2.87
C CYS A 9 -5.31 10.86 3.35
N LYS A 10 -4.91 10.01 4.30
CA LYS A 10 -3.52 9.85 4.68
C LYS A 10 -2.93 8.76 3.81
N LEU A 11 -1.79 9.04 3.20
CA LEU A 11 -1.13 8.11 2.29
C LEU A 11 0.19 7.66 2.89
N SER A 12 0.45 6.35 2.84
CA SER A 12 1.72 5.77 3.29
C SER A 12 2.17 4.72 2.30
N VAL A 13 3.48 4.61 2.12
CA VAL A 13 4.07 3.54 1.31
C VAL A 13 4.46 2.40 2.24
N ALA A 14 4.12 1.16 1.85
CA ALA A 14 4.54 -0.06 2.53
C ALA A 14 5.10 -1.00 1.47
N THR A 15 6.41 -1.15 1.42
CA THR A 15 7.09 -1.93 0.39
C THR A 15 8.10 -2.91 1.01
N SER A 16 8.34 -4.04 0.33
CA SER A 16 9.37 -4.99 0.74
C SER A 16 10.77 -4.53 0.36
N LYS A 17 10.89 -3.49 -0.48
CA LYS A 17 12.19 -2.92 -0.83
C LYS A 17 12.83 -2.27 0.39
N PRO A 18 14.17 -2.15 0.42
CA PRO A 18 14.84 -1.43 1.52
C PRO A 18 14.28 -0.01 1.63
N GLU A 19 14.01 0.40 2.86
CA GLU A 19 13.34 1.68 3.12
C GLU A 19 14.09 2.88 2.53
N HIS A 20 15.42 2.93 2.71
CA HIS A 20 16.21 4.05 2.17
C HIS A 20 16.17 4.11 0.64
N THR A 21 16.10 2.95 -0.02
CA THR A 21 15.96 2.88 -1.49
C THR A 21 14.60 3.39 -1.91
N ALA A 22 13.55 2.99 -1.21
CA ALA A 22 12.18 3.45 -1.49
C ALA A 22 12.07 4.97 -1.34
N ILE A 23 12.66 5.53 -0.29
CA ILE A 23 12.65 6.98 -0.07
C ILE A 23 13.35 7.70 -1.23
N LYS A 24 14.51 7.21 -1.66
CA LYS A 24 15.24 7.81 -2.79
C LYS A 24 14.46 7.77 -4.08
N ILE A 25 13.78 6.66 -4.36
CA ILE A 25 12.96 6.51 -5.56
C ILE A 25 11.80 7.52 -5.53
N MET A 26 11.12 7.64 -4.39
CA MET A 26 10.00 8.58 -4.25
C MET A 26 10.46 10.02 -4.38
N GLU A 27 11.63 10.36 -3.84
CA GLU A 27 12.20 11.70 -3.98
C GLU A 27 12.60 12.00 -5.43
N HIS A 28 13.18 11.00 -6.11
CA HIS A 28 13.60 11.15 -7.51
C HIS A 28 12.43 11.50 -8.43
N PHE A 29 11.26 10.88 -8.20
CA PHE A 29 10.05 11.14 -8.98
C PHE A 29 9.19 12.27 -8.40
N ASP A 30 9.70 12.96 -7.38
CA ASP A 30 9.02 14.08 -6.72
C ASP A 30 7.61 13.74 -6.21
N ILE A 31 7.45 12.51 -5.67
CA ILE A 31 6.18 12.06 -5.13
C ILE A 31 6.22 11.79 -3.61
N ALA A 32 7.41 11.84 -3.01
CA ALA A 32 7.55 11.62 -1.56
C ALA A 32 6.68 12.57 -0.74
N LYS A 33 6.48 13.78 -1.24
CA LYS A 33 5.69 14.82 -0.57
C LYS A 33 4.21 14.47 -0.37
N TYR A 34 3.70 13.49 -1.15
CA TYR A 34 2.30 13.08 -1.03
C TYR A 34 2.07 12.01 0.04
N PHE A 35 3.15 11.46 0.59
CA PHE A 35 3.05 10.38 1.57
C PHE A 35 3.41 10.86 2.96
N ASP A 36 2.59 10.48 3.94
CA ASP A 36 2.86 10.81 5.34
C ASP A 36 4.01 9.98 5.90
N HIS A 37 4.14 8.74 5.45
CA HIS A 37 5.21 7.83 5.82
C HIS A 37 5.63 6.98 4.64
N ILE A 38 6.92 6.66 4.55
CA ILE A 38 7.45 5.73 3.55
C ILE A 38 8.13 4.61 4.33
N CYS A 39 7.52 3.43 4.32
CA CYS A 39 7.95 2.29 5.11
C CYS A 39 8.48 1.18 4.19
N GLY A 40 9.64 0.64 4.53
CA GLY A 40 10.26 -0.43 3.76
C GLY A 40 10.97 -1.42 4.68
N SER A 41 11.69 -2.37 4.09
CA SER A 41 12.45 -3.34 4.87
C SER A 41 13.71 -2.71 5.46
N LEU A 42 14.22 -3.32 6.54
CA LEU A 42 15.45 -2.89 7.18
C LEU A 42 16.58 -3.90 6.88
N PRO A 43 17.84 -3.41 6.81
CA PRO A 43 19.00 -4.30 6.52
C PRO A 43 19.22 -5.40 7.56
N ASP A 44 18.77 -5.20 8.80
CA ASP A 44 18.93 -6.17 9.88
C ASP A 44 17.83 -7.23 9.91
N GLU A 45 16.96 -7.23 8.88
CA GLU A 45 15.84 -8.17 8.72
C GLU A 45 14.77 -8.08 9.82
N SER A 46 14.83 -7.10 10.71
CA SER A 46 13.80 -6.91 11.74
C SER A 46 12.43 -6.56 11.13
N ARG A 47 12.45 -6.09 9.90
CA ARG A 47 11.26 -5.71 9.14
C ARG A 47 11.51 -6.06 7.68
N SER A 48 11.36 -7.35 7.33
CA SER A 48 11.69 -7.83 5.99
C SER A 48 10.48 -8.32 5.19
N LYS A 49 9.47 -8.87 5.87
CA LYS A 49 8.27 -9.37 5.20
C LYS A 49 7.28 -8.25 4.95
N LYS A 50 6.45 -8.42 3.90
CA LYS A 50 5.41 -7.44 3.56
C LYS A 50 4.50 -7.15 4.76
N THR A 51 4.13 -8.20 5.51
CA THR A 51 3.29 -8.06 6.70
C THR A 51 3.96 -7.20 7.77
N ASP A 52 5.26 -7.38 7.99
CA ASP A 52 6.01 -6.60 8.96
C ASP A 52 6.00 -5.12 8.60
N VAL A 53 6.16 -4.81 7.32
CA VAL A 53 6.16 -3.43 6.83
C VAL A 53 4.78 -2.80 6.98
N ILE A 54 3.73 -3.55 6.64
CA ILE A 54 2.33 -3.08 6.79
C ILE A 54 2.04 -2.78 8.26
N GLU A 55 2.39 -3.69 9.17
CA GLU A 55 2.16 -3.49 10.60
C GLU A 55 2.91 -2.26 11.13
N TYR A 56 4.13 -2.06 10.67
CA TYR A 56 4.91 -0.89 11.03
C TYR A 56 4.24 0.41 10.55
N ALA A 57 3.75 0.42 9.31
CA ALA A 57 3.06 1.58 8.76
C ALA A 57 1.79 1.90 9.55
N ILE A 58 1.04 0.89 9.96
CA ILE A 58 -0.17 1.07 10.79
C ILE A 58 0.22 1.70 12.12
N LYS A 59 1.28 1.21 12.74
CA LYS A 59 1.76 1.73 14.03
C LYS A 59 2.18 3.19 13.93
N LEU A 60 2.91 3.55 12.88
CA LEU A 60 3.36 4.93 12.66
C LEU A 60 2.20 5.90 12.47
N ASN A 61 1.12 5.44 11.85
CA ASN A 61 -0.05 6.28 11.62
C ASN A 61 -0.97 6.36 12.83
N GLY A 62 -0.71 5.57 13.87
CA GLY A 62 -1.47 5.61 15.12
C GLY A 62 -2.92 5.18 14.97
N ILE A 63 -3.22 4.33 13.98
CA ILE A 63 -4.59 3.90 13.70
C ILE A 63 -4.85 2.58 14.39
N SER A 64 -5.92 2.52 15.22
CA SER A 64 -6.32 1.31 15.92
C SER A 64 -7.45 0.57 15.20
N ASP A 65 -8.28 1.28 14.45
CA ASP A 65 -9.41 0.71 13.72
C ASP A 65 -9.01 0.38 12.28
N ARG A 66 -8.69 -0.89 12.04
CA ARG A 66 -8.23 -1.35 10.73
C ARG A 66 -9.31 -1.33 9.65
N SER A 67 -10.59 -1.21 10.03
CA SER A 67 -11.66 -1.08 9.06
C SER A 67 -11.62 0.22 8.27
N LYS A 68 -10.87 1.20 8.77
CA LYS A 68 -10.67 2.49 8.11
C LYS A 68 -9.45 2.51 7.19
N LEU A 69 -8.75 1.38 7.06
CA LEU A 69 -7.55 1.24 6.27
C LEU A 69 -7.83 0.44 5.00
N LEU A 70 -7.21 0.85 3.91
CA LEU A 70 -7.27 0.12 2.66
C LEU A 70 -5.87 -0.03 2.10
N MET A 71 -5.47 -1.26 1.82
CA MET A 71 -4.24 -1.53 1.10
C MET A 71 -4.50 -1.40 -0.40
N VAL A 72 -3.62 -0.72 -1.10
CA VAL A 72 -3.68 -0.61 -2.56
C VAL A 72 -2.41 -1.24 -3.11
N GLY A 73 -2.56 -2.25 -3.96
CA GLY A 73 -1.41 -2.96 -4.47
C GLY A 73 -1.58 -3.38 -5.92
N ASP A 74 -0.45 -3.69 -6.56
CA ASP A 74 -0.42 -4.07 -7.97
C ASP A 74 -0.05 -5.56 -8.17
N ARG A 75 0.15 -6.32 -7.08
CA ARG A 75 0.48 -7.73 -7.14
C ARG A 75 -0.23 -8.51 -6.03
N LYS A 76 -0.34 -9.84 -6.23
CA LYS A 76 -0.95 -10.75 -5.25
C LYS A 76 -0.31 -10.67 -3.85
N PHE A 77 0.97 -10.34 -3.80
CA PHE A 77 1.71 -10.23 -2.53
C PHE A 77 1.14 -9.14 -1.64
N ASP A 78 0.64 -8.05 -2.23
CA ASP A 78 0.01 -6.97 -1.49
C ASP A 78 -1.33 -7.43 -0.91
N VAL A 79 -2.09 -8.23 -1.67
CA VAL A 79 -3.36 -8.79 -1.19
C VAL A 79 -3.11 -9.74 -0.01
N GLU A 80 -2.16 -10.65 -0.15
CA GLU A 80 -1.81 -11.61 0.89
C GLU A 80 -1.36 -10.92 2.16
N GLY A 81 -0.45 -9.94 2.04
CA GLY A 81 0.05 -9.17 3.18
C GLY A 81 -1.05 -8.38 3.88
N ALA A 82 -1.94 -7.75 3.11
CA ALA A 82 -3.07 -7.01 3.66
C ALA A 82 -4.00 -7.92 4.45
N HIS A 83 -4.36 -9.08 3.89
CA HIS A 83 -5.26 -10.01 4.55
C HIS A 83 -4.66 -10.61 5.82
N GLN A 84 -3.36 -10.88 5.83
CA GLN A 84 -2.66 -11.34 7.02
C GLN A 84 -2.68 -10.28 8.12
N SER A 85 -2.74 -9.01 7.75
CA SER A 85 -2.81 -7.90 8.69
C SER A 85 -4.25 -7.46 9.00
N GLY A 86 -5.24 -8.17 8.47
CA GLY A 86 -6.64 -7.86 8.71
C GLY A 86 -7.16 -6.65 7.95
N LEU A 87 -6.53 -6.31 6.83
CA LEU A 87 -6.93 -5.18 5.99
C LEU A 87 -7.62 -5.67 4.73
N LYS A 88 -8.49 -4.83 4.17
CA LYS A 88 -9.01 -5.04 2.82
C LYS A 88 -7.98 -4.54 1.82
N CYS A 89 -7.98 -5.13 0.63
CA CYS A 89 -7.03 -4.76 -0.43
C CYS A 89 -7.73 -4.51 -1.76
N ALA A 90 -7.36 -3.42 -2.41
CA ALA A 90 -7.75 -3.11 -3.77
C ALA A 90 -6.58 -3.42 -4.70
N GLY A 91 -6.79 -4.36 -5.63
CA GLY A 91 -5.79 -4.66 -6.65
C GLY A 91 -5.98 -3.73 -7.84
N VAL A 92 -4.90 -3.09 -8.30
CA VAL A 92 -4.97 -2.14 -9.40
C VAL A 92 -4.44 -2.78 -10.69
N LEU A 93 -5.23 -2.68 -11.77
CA LEU A 93 -4.88 -3.30 -13.04
C LEU A 93 -3.92 -2.45 -13.90
N PHE A 94 -3.69 -1.23 -13.49
CA PHE A 94 -2.72 -0.35 -14.18
C PHE A 94 -1.28 -0.54 -13.65
N GLY A 95 -1.04 -1.56 -12.82
CA GLY A 95 0.29 -1.99 -12.38
C GLY A 95 0.69 -3.31 -13.06
N TYR A 96 1.44 -4.14 -12.35
CA TYR A 96 1.98 -5.40 -12.91
C TYR A 96 1.07 -6.61 -12.79
N GLY A 97 0.09 -6.58 -11.89
CA GLY A 97 -0.79 -7.73 -11.67
C GLY A 97 -1.91 -7.82 -12.71
N SER A 98 -2.46 -9.01 -12.85
CA SER A 98 -3.60 -9.27 -13.73
C SER A 98 -4.88 -9.47 -12.90
N ARG A 99 -6.03 -9.37 -13.57
CA ARG A 99 -7.32 -9.66 -12.92
C ARG A 99 -7.35 -11.08 -12.36
N GLU A 100 -6.82 -12.05 -13.10
CA GLU A 100 -6.79 -13.45 -12.67
C GLU A 100 -5.94 -13.61 -11.41
N GLU A 101 -4.81 -12.94 -11.34
CA GLU A 101 -3.95 -12.96 -10.15
C GLU A 101 -4.69 -12.43 -8.93
N PHE A 102 -5.39 -11.31 -9.06
CA PHE A 102 -6.13 -10.69 -7.95
C PHE A 102 -7.34 -11.52 -7.53
N GLU A 103 -8.06 -12.10 -8.49
CA GLU A 103 -9.19 -12.97 -8.17
C GLU A 103 -8.73 -14.21 -7.41
N ALA A 104 -7.63 -14.82 -7.84
CA ALA A 104 -7.05 -16.00 -7.18
C ALA A 104 -6.56 -15.66 -5.77
N ALA A 105 -6.01 -14.48 -5.55
CA ALA A 105 -5.55 -14.03 -4.24
C ALA A 105 -6.68 -13.57 -3.33
N GLY A 106 -7.87 -13.37 -3.86
CA GLY A 106 -9.03 -12.95 -3.09
C GLY A 106 -9.08 -11.45 -2.78
N ALA A 107 -8.58 -10.60 -3.70
CA ALA A 107 -8.65 -9.16 -3.51
C ALA A 107 -10.08 -8.71 -3.27
N ASP A 108 -10.27 -7.81 -2.32
CA ASP A 108 -11.60 -7.31 -1.96
C ASP A 108 -12.19 -6.43 -3.06
N TYR A 109 -11.33 -5.69 -3.75
CA TYR A 109 -11.71 -4.85 -4.88
C TYR A 109 -10.69 -4.99 -5.99
N ILE A 110 -11.12 -4.84 -7.24
CA ILE A 110 -10.25 -4.80 -8.42
C ILE A 110 -10.55 -3.52 -9.17
N VAL A 111 -9.54 -2.69 -9.37
CA VAL A 111 -9.67 -1.33 -9.88
C VAL A 111 -8.97 -1.23 -11.23
N GLU A 112 -9.70 -0.82 -12.27
CA GLU A 112 -9.18 -0.75 -13.64
C GLU A 112 -8.39 0.53 -13.93
N ASN A 113 -8.77 1.64 -13.29
CA ASN A 113 -8.11 2.93 -13.51
C ASN A 113 -8.05 3.74 -12.20
N PRO A 114 -7.18 4.76 -12.13
CA PRO A 114 -7.00 5.53 -10.88
C PRO A 114 -8.27 6.21 -10.37
N GLU A 115 -9.16 6.63 -11.25
CA GLU A 115 -10.41 7.30 -10.86
C GLU A 115 -11.31 6.37 -10.04
N ASP A 116 -11.25 5.08 -10.30
CA ASP A 116 -12.07 4.11 -9.60
C ASP A 116 -11.66 3.94 -8.13
N LEU A 117 -10.41 4.27 -7.79
CA LEU A 117 -9.96 4.25 -6.38
C LEU A 117 -10.75 5.25 -5.54
N GLU A 118 -11.08 6.40 -6.08
CA GLU A 118 -11.82 7.42 -5.36
C GLU A 118 -13.20 6.94 -4.94
N LYS A 119 -13.80 6.05 -5.72
CA LYS A 119 -15.14 5.52 -5.46
C LYS A 119 -15.17 4.57 -4.25
N LEU A 120 -14.01 4.10 -3.80
CA LEU A 120 -13.90 3.21 -2.65
C LEU A 120 -13.81 3.98 -1.33
N LEU A 121 -13.68 5.30 -1.38
CA LEU A 121 -13.43 6.14 -0.21
C LEU A 121 -14.73 6.84 0.29
#